data_90ecc76dc73bde6d7cd690664669f510
#
_entry.id   90ecc76dc73bde6d7cd690664669f510
#
_cell.length_a   1.000
_cell.length_b   1.000
_cell.length_c   1.000
_cell.angle_alpha   90.00
_cell.angle_beta   90.00
_cell.angle_gamma   90.00
#
_symmetry.space_group_name_H-M   'P 1'
#
loop_
_entity.id
_entity.type
_entity.pdbx_description
1 polymer ?
#
loop_
_entity_poly.entity_id
_entity_poly.type
_entity_poly.pdbx_seq_one_letter_code
_entity_poly.pdbx_strand_id
1 'polypeptide(L)'
;VMRYVAVASPGFVERQLGGDAAGGLHRGNFARLPFLVFNRKDDMQAQWVARAFGIKGPRLEERFVPSSEAYARAALMGWGIGVLPELQVREQLAAGRLVPLHPEVAIEVALYWHQWKLGDDAGPGARAARLDEVGAALAQGASAALAPQAAPGRRKPA
;
A
#
# COMPACT_ATOMS: atom_id res chain seq x y z
N VAL A 1 -3.97 -6.91 9.40
CA VAL A 1 -3.65 -5.51 9.05
C VAL A 1 -2.98 -5.49 7.68
N MET A 2 -3.43 -4.62 6.77
CA MET A 2 -2.77 -4.39 5.50
C MET A 2 -1.84 -3.19 5.61
N ARG A 3 -0.59 -3.38 5.22
CA ARG A 3 0.44 -2.35 5.25
C ARG A 3 0.56 -1.69 3.88
N TYR A 4 0.49 -0.36 3.84
CA TYR A 4 0.68 0.45 2.64
C TYR A 4 2.02 1.18 2.71
N VAL A 5 2.76 1.15 1.63
CA VAL A 5 4.10 1.75 1.51
C VAL A 5 4.15 2.71 0.32
N ALA A 6 4.91 3.79 0.47
CA ALA A 6 5.19 4.66 -0.68
C ALA A 6 6.28 4.05 -1.53
N VAL A 7 6.05 4.00 -2.83
CA VAL A 7 6.98 3.41 -3.80
C VAL A 7 7.08 4.26 -5.05
N ALA A 8 8.21 4.16 -5.72
CA ALA A 8 8.42 4.74 -7.04
C ALA A 8 9.31 3.81 -7.89
N SER A 9 9.31 3.98 -9.20
CA SER A 9 10.29 3.27 -10.05
C SER A 9 11.70 3.85 -9.86
N PRO A 10 12.76 3.04 -10.05
CA PRO A 10 14.14 3.54 -9.99
C PRO A 10 14.39 4.74 -10.91
N GLY A 11 13.83 4.70 -12.13
CA GLY A 11 13.97 5.81 -13.06
C GLY A 11 13.27 7.11 -12.60
N PHE A 12 12.17 7.01 -11.84
CA PHE A 12 11.56 8.18 -11.20
C PHE A 12 12.47 8.73 -10.11
N VAL A 13 13.00 7.85 -9.26
CA VAL A 13 13.92 8.25 -8.17
C VAL A 13 15.16 8.96 -8.72
N GLU A 14 15.74 8.40 -9.78
CA GLU A 14 16.91 9.02 -10.43
C GLU A 14 16.60 10.44 -10.93
N ARG A 15 15.52 10.60 -11.69
CA ARG A 15 15.16 11.88 -12.32
C ARG A 15 14.63 12.93 -11.36
N GLN A 16 13.89 12.53 -10.34
CA GLN A 16 13.12 13.46 -9.50
C GLN A 16 13.67 13.60 -8.07
N LEU A 17 14.42 12.60 -7.61
CA LEU A 17 14.93 12.52 -6.24
C LEU A 17 16.45 12.43 -6.18
N GLY A 18 17.14 12.65 -7.31
CA GLY A 18 18.61 12.63 -7.37
C GLY A 18 19.23 11.26 -7.03
N GLY A 19 18.50 10.17 -7.29
CA GLY A 19 18.96 8.80 -6.98
C GLY A 19 18.76 8.36 -5.53
N ASP A 20 18.31 9.23 -4.65
CA ASP A 20 18.11 8.91 -3.23
C ASP A 20 16.65 8.55 -2.91
N ALA A 21 16.35 7.27 -2.84
CA ALA A 21 15.01 6.78 -2.49
C ALA A 21 14.66 7.02 -1.02
N ALA A 22 15.65 7.08 -0.12
CA ALA A 22 15.40 7.19 1.32
C ALA A 22 15.27 8.65 1.79
N GLY A 23 16.04 9.58 1.22
CA GLY A 23 16.08 10.97 1.67
C GLY A 23 15.75 12.00 0.59
N GLY A 24 15.70 11.60 -0.69
CA GLY A 24 15.43 12.50 -1.81
C GLY A 24 14.01 13.08 -1.81
N LEU A 25 13.02 12.33 -1.28
CA LEU A 25 11.69 12.85 -0.99
C LEU A 25 11.69 13.44 0.42
N HIS A 26 11.38 14.71 0.56
CA HIS A 26 11.40 15.39 1.85
C HIS A 26 10.34 16.50 1.95
N ARG A 27 10.20 17.09 3.14
CA ARG A 27 9.20 18.13 3.44
C ARG A 27 9.24 19.33 2.48
N GLY A 28 10.38 19.65 1.90
CA GLY A 28 10.56 20.80 1.02
C GLY A 28 10.19 20.55 -0.45
N ASN A 29 10.02 19.30 -0.89
CA ASN A 29 9.81 18.98 -2.29
C ASN A 29 8.56 18.15 -2.62
N PHE A 30 7.94 17.48 -1.65
CA PHE A 30 6.81 16.57 -1.92
C PHE A 30 5.66 17.25 -2.68
N ALA A 31 5.39 18.52 -2.43
CA ALA A 31 4.28 19.25 -3.04
C ALA A 31 4.44 19.51 -4.56
N ARG A 32 5.65 19.31 -5.09
CA ARG A 32 5.97 19.47 -6.52
C ARG A 32 6.13 18.14 -7.25
N LEU A 33 5.99 17.04 -6.53
CA LEU A 33 6.16 15.70 -7.07
C LEU A 33 4.80 15.05 -7.28
N PRO A 34 4.58 14.36 -8.40
CA PRO A 34 3.29 13.75 -8.68
C PRO A 34 3.06 12.54 -7.78
N PHE A 35 1.91 12.54 -7.09
CA PHE A 35 1.38 11.39 -6.38
C PHE A 35 0.26 10.74 -7.18
N LEU A 36 0.31 9.44 -7.31
CA LEU A 36 -0.77 8.66 -7.90
C LEU A 36 -1.89 8.54 -6.87
N VAL A 37 -3.13 8.74 -7.32
CA VAL A 37 -4.33 8.73 -6.47
C VAL A 37 -5.40 7.90 -7.16
N PHE A 38 -6.09 7.03 -6.43
CA PHE A 38 -7.11 6.18 -7.02
C PHE A 38 -8.37 6.98 -7.40
N ASN A 39 -8.86 7.80 -6.50
CA ASN A 39 -9.99 8.69 -6.73
C ASN A 39 -9.96 9.87 -5.72
N ARG A 40 -10.93 10.79 -5.82
CA ARG A 40 -11.00 11.98 -4.95
C ARG A 40 -11.25 11.69 -3.47
N LYS A 41 -11.64 10.48 -3.11
CA LYS A 41 -11.85 10.05 -1.73
C LYS A 41 -10.65 9.30 -1.15
N ASP A 42 -9.66 8.99 -2.00
CA ASP A 42 -8.44 8.31 -1.61
C ASP A 42 -7.48 9.34 -0.97
N ASP A 43 -7.29 9.23 0.32
CA ASP A 43 -6.44 10.11 1.12
C ASP A 43 -5.15 9.41 1.62
N MET A 44 -4.89 8.18 1.15
CA MET A 44 -3.74 7.38 1.59
C MET A 44 -2.41 8.12 1.39
N GLN A 45 -2.27 8.85 0.28
CA GLN A 45 -1.06 9.61 -0.04
C GLN A 45 -0.88 10.79 0.91
N ALA A 46 -1.98 11.50 1.21
CA ALA A 46 -1.97 12.62 2.16
C ALA A 46 -1.67 12.13 3.58
N GLN A 47 -2.26 11.00 4.00
CA GLN A 47 -1.96 10.36 5.29
C GLN A 47 -0.48 9.94 5.37
N TRP A 48 0.05 9.34 4.29
CA TRP A 48 1.45 8.92 4.27
C TRP A 48 2.40 10.12 4.38
N VAL A 49 2.18 11.19 3.60
CA VAL A 49 2.97 12.43 3.65
C VAL A 49 2.87 13.10 5.02
N ALA A 50 1.65 13.13 5.60
CA ALA A 50 1.44 13.66 6.94
C ALA A 50 2.27 12.90 7.99
N ARG A 51 2.30 11.57 7.89
CA ARG A 51 3.07 10.71 8.78
C ARG A 51 4.58 10.83 8.58
N ALA A 52 5.03 10.85 7.32
CA ALA A 52 6.45 10.93 6.98
C ALA A 52 7.08 12.26 7.40
N PHE A 53 6.36 13.37 7.24
CA PHE A 53 6.92 14.70 7.40
C PHE A 53 6.29 15.54 8.51
N GLY A 54 5.34 15.00 9.27
CA GLY A 54 4.65 15.71 10.36
C GLY A 54 3.83 16.91 9.89
N ILE A 55 3.19 16.80 8.69
CA ILE A 55 2.44 17.89 8.06
C ILE A 55 0.94 17.61 8.18
N LYS A 56 0.16 18.58 8.64
CA LYS A 56 -1.30 18.48 8.66
C LYS A 56 -1.88 18.95 7.33
N GLY A 57 -2.75 18.11 6.73
CA GLY A 57 -3.47 18.45 5.50
C GLY A 57 -2.56 18.80 4.31
N PRO A 58 -1.59 17.93 3.92
CA PRO A 58 -0.69 18.23 2.82
C PRO A 58 -1.46 18.40 1.52
N ARG A 59 -1.07 19.37 0.71
CA ARG A 59 -1.53 19.52 -0.68
C ARG A 59 -0.56 18.79 -1.58
N LEU A 60 -1.09 17.90 -2.41
CA LEU A 60 -0.33 17.05 -3.32
C LEU A 60 -0.59 17.44 -4.78
N GLU A 61 0.39 17.21 -5.64
CA GLU A 61 0.16 17.14 -7.08
C GLU A 61 -0.41 15.75 -7.39
N GLU A 62 -1.71 15.67 -7.66
CA GLU A 62 -2.43 14.41 -7.80
C GLU A 62 -2.60 13.99 -9.26
N ARG A 63 -2.32 12.73 -9.54
CA ARG A 63 -2.59 12.06 -10.82
C ARG A 63 -3.55 10.90 -10.60
N PHE A 64 -4.76 11.03 -11.13
CA PHE A 64 -5.81 10.04 -10.92
C PHE A 64 -5.66 8.82 -11.81
N VAL A 65 -5.62 7.64 -11.20
CA VAL A 65 -5.55 6.34 -11.87
C VAL A 65 -6.59 5.40 -11.24
N PRO A 66 -7.87 5.43 -11.69
CA PRO A 66 -8.98 4.76 -11.02
C PRO A 66 -9.08 3.26 -11.34
N SER A 67 -7.97 2.55 -11.26
CA SER A 67 -7.86 1.11 -11.44
C SER A 67 -6.68 0.59 -10.63
N SER A 68 -6.90 -0.37 -9.75
CA SER A 68 -5.85 -0.92 -8.88
C SER A 68 -4.68 -1.51 -9.67
N GLU A 69 -4.96 -2.20 -10.77
CA GLU A 69 -3.94 -2.77 -11.65
C GLU A 69 -3.17 -1.67 -12.40
N ALA A 70 -3.89 -0.73 -13.00
CA ALA A 70 -3.27 0.39 -13.71
C ALA A 70 -2.47 1.29 -12.77
N TYR A 71 -2.89 1.42 -11.51
CA TYR A 71 -2.20 2.20 -10.48
C TYR A 71 -0.78 1.65 -10.22
N ALA A 72 -0.66 0.35 -9.98
CA ALA A 72 0.65 -0.29 -9.80
C ALA A 72 1.52 -0.17 -11.05
N ARG A 73 0.92 -0.31 -12.26
CA ARG A 73 1.63 -0.13 -13.53
C ARG A 73 2.10 1.31 -13.73
N ALA A 74 1.28 2.31 -13.38
CA ALA A 74 1.67 3.72 -13.46
C ALA A 74 2.88 4.03 -12.57
N ALA A 75 2.93 3.47 -11.36
CA ALA A 75 4.10 3.58 -10.49
C ALA A 75 5.35 2.94 -11.13
N LEU A 76 5.22 1.74 -11.71
CA LEU A 76 6.31 1.05 -12.44
C LEU A 76 6.81 1.85 -13.63
N MET A 77 5.91 2.52 -14.36
CA MET A 77 6.25 3.37 -15.51
C MET A 77 6.85 4.72 -15.10
N GLY A 78 6.92 5.02 -13.80
CA GLY A 78 7.50 6.26 -13.29
C GLY A 78 6.60 7.48 -13.47
N TRP A 79 5.29 7.30 -13.48
CA TRP A 79 4.32 8.41 -13.59
C TRP A 79 4.22 9.23 -12.30
N GLY A 80 4.60 8.65 -11.18
CA GLY A 80 4.53 9.30 -9.89
C GLY A 80 4.81 8.36 -8.72
N ILE A 81 4.68 8.90 -7.53
CA ILE A 81 4.79 8.17 -6.27
C ILE A 81 3.45 7.49 -5.99
N GLY A 82 3.46 6.17 -5.79
CA GLY A 82 2.29 5.39 -5.40
C GLY A 82 2.34 5.01 -3.92
N VAL A 83 1.21 5.09 -3.22
CA VAL A 83 1.05 4.49 -1.89
C VAL A 83 0.20 3.24 -2.07
N LEU A 84 0.85 2.07 -2.00
CA LEU A 84 0.30 0.79 -2.43
C LEU A 84 0.35 -0.24 -1.30
N PRO A 85 -0.59 -1.21 -1.28
CA PRO A 85 -0.46 -2.37 -0.43
C PRO A 85 0.89 -3.07 -0.69
N GLU A 86 1.70 -3.25 0.34
CA GLU A 86 3.00 -3.92 0.22
C GLU A 86 2.86 -5.33 -0.38
N LEU A 87 1.77 -6.03 -0.02
CA LEU A 87 1.43 -7.34 -0.58
C LEU A 87 1.27 -7.30 -2.11
N GLN A 88 0.66 -6.24 -2.65
CA GLN A 88 0.41 -6.10 -4.09
C GLN A 88 1.70 -5.86 -4.89
N VAL A 89 2.68 -5.20 -4.29
CA VAL A 89 3.93 -4.80 -4.96
C VAL A 89 5.16 -5.58 -4.50
N ARG A 90 4.96 -6.64 -3.71
CA ARG A 90 6.03 -7.45 -3.12
C ARG A 90 7.05 -7.97 -4.14
N GLU A 91 6.56 -8.53 -5.23
CA GLU A 91 7.42 -9.05 -6.31
C GLU A 91 8.21 -7.94 -7.00
N GLN A 92 7.58 -6.77 -7.20
CA GLN A 92 8.21 -5.62 -7.83
C GLN A 92 9.30 -5.02 -6.94
N LEU A 93 9.06 -4.98 -5.64
CA LEU A 93 10.05 -4.57 -4.64
C LEU A 93 11.22 -5.56 -4.58
N ALA A 94 10.93 -6.86 -4.51
CA ALA A 94 11.96 -7.90 -4.50
C ALA A 94 12.83 -7.91 -5.78
N ALA A 95 12.21 -7.61 -6.92
CA ALA A 95 12.89 -7.50 -8.22
C ALA A 95 13.57 -6.13 -8.46
N GLY A 96 13.48 -5.19 -7.53
CA GLY A 96 14.03 -3.83 -7.68
C GLY A 96 13.35 -2.99 -8.76
N ARG A 97 12.17 -3.39 -9.25
CA ARG A 97 11.38 -2.64 -10.24
C ARG A 97 10.62 -1.47 -9.63
N LEU A 98 10.33 -1.58 -8.35
CA LEU A 98 9.91 -0.49 -7.48
C LEU A 98 10.86 -0.41 -6.29
N VAL A 99 11.07 0.78 -5.79
CA VAL A 99 11.85 1.03 -4.58
C VAL A 99 10.97 1.71 -3.53
N PRO A 100 11.08 1.33 -2.27
CA PRO A 100 10.33 1.97 -1.20
C PRO A 100 10.93 3.35 -0.93
N LEU A 101 10.07 4.34 -0.75
CA LEU A 101 10.43 5.67 -0.27
C LEU A 101 10.17 5.70 1.23
N HIS A 102 11.16 6.14 2.02
CA HIS A 102 11.07 6.13 3.49
C HIS A 102 10.56 4.79 4.04
N PRO A 103 11.34 3.69 3.95
CA PRO A 103 10.90 2.33 4.25
C PRO A 103 10.40 2.15 5.70
N GLU A 104 10.79 3.06 6.59
CA GLU A 104 10.33 3.12 7.99
C GLU A 104 8.90 3.66 8.12
N VAL A 105 8.34 4.29 7.08
CA VAL A 105 7.01 4.89 7.10
C VAL A 105 6.02 4.04 6.32
N ALA A 106 4.98 3.57 6.99
CA ALA A 106 3.89 2.85 6.38
C ALA A 106 2.55 3.27 7.00
N ILE A 107 1.47 3.13 6.23
CA ILE A 107 0.10 3.24 6.74
C ILE A 107 -0.45 1.83 6.95
N GLU A 108 -0.94 1.57 8.13
CA GLU A 108 -1.53 0.29 8.49
C GLU A 108 -3.05 0.42 8.54
N VAL A 109 -3.72 -0.42 7.75
CA VAL A 109 -5.18 -0.46 7.64
C VAL A 109 -5.69 -1.79 8.18
N ALA A 110 -6.53 -1.75 9.19
CA ALA A 110 -7.20 -2.94 9.70
C ALA A 110 -8.23 -3.42 8.67
N LEU A 111 -8.21 -4.71 8.38
CA LEU A 111 -9.20 -5.35 7.52
C LEU A 111 -10.21 -6.08 8.39
N TYR A 112 -11.48 -5.93 8.04
CA TYR A 112 -12.59 -6.57 8.74
C TYR A 112 -13.41 -7.39 7.75
N TRP A 113 -13.76 -8.61 8.14
CA TRP A 113 -14.73 -9.42 7.44
C TRP A 113 -16.13 -9.04 7.90
N HIS A 114 -17.02 -8.72 6.98
CA HIS A 114 -18.42 -8.43 7.24
C HIS A 114 -19.28 -9.48 6.54
N GLN A 115 -20.18 -10.10 7.29
CA GLN A 115 -21.15 -11.03 6.71
C GLN A 115 -22.56 -10.74 7.25
N TRP A 116 -23.55 -11.01 6.43
CA TRP A 116 -24.94 -10.92 6.86
C TRP A 116 -25.25 -12.01 7.87
N LYS A 117 -25.83 -11.64 9.00
CA LYS A 117 -26.54 -12.58 9.86
C LYS A 117 -27.91 -12.81 9.25
N LEU A 118 -28.06 -13.89 8.50
CA LEU A 118 -29.36 -14.32 8.04
C LEU A 118 -30.13 -14.82 9.27
N GLY A 119 -31.29 -14.20 9.54
CA GLY A 119 -32.15 -14.61 10.66
C GLY A 119 -32.58 -16.07 10.54
N ASP A 120 -33.05 -16.63 11.64
CA ASP A 120 -33.45 -18.05 11.78
C ASP A 120 -34.59 -18.50 10.84
N ASP A 121 -35.20 -17.57 10.08
CA ASP A 121 -36.31 -17.83 9.14
C ASP A 121 -35.88 -18.62 7.87
N ALA A 122 -34.58 -18.82 7.64
CA ALA A 122 -34.05 -19.47 6.43
C ALA A 122 -33.68 -20.95 6.64
N GLY A 123 -34.36 -21.67 7.55
CA GLY A 123 -34.15 -23.11 7.83
C GLY A 123 -32.86 -23.43 8.58
N PRO A 124 -32.84 -24.54 9.34
CA PRO A 124 -31.82 -24.72 10.36
C PRO A 124 -30.41 -24.94 9.79
N GLY A 125 -29.48 -24.11 10.22
CA GLY A 125 -28.08 -24.43 10.47
C GLY A 125 -27.10 -24.43 9.29
N ALA A 126 -27.45 -24.93 8.12
CA ALA A 126 -26.46 -25.27 7.10
C ALA A 126 -25.86 -24.06 6.34
N ARG A 127 -26.61 -23.00 6.12
CA ARG A 127 -26.13 -21.78 5.41
C ARG A 127 -25.32 -20.90 6.32
N ALA A 128 -25.78 -20.70 7.56
CA ALA A 128 -25.04 -19.91 8.54
C ALA A 128 -23.69 -20.56 8.87
N ALA A 129 -23.69 -21.88 9.11
CA ALA A 129 -22.46 -22.63 9.37
C ALA A 129 -21.46 -22.54 8.20
N ARG A 130 -21.92 -22.62 6.95
CA ARG A 130 -21.02 -22.46 5.78
C ARG A 130 -20.44 -21.05 5.64
N LEU A 131 -21.21 -20.01 5.99
CA LEU A 131 -20.69 -18.63 5.98
C LEU A 131 -19.65 -18.42 7.08
N ASP A 132 -19.85 -19.03 8.25
CA ASP A 132 -18.89 -18.99 9.34
C ASP A 132 -17.59 -19.74 8.99
N GLU A 133 -17.69 -20.90 8.32
CA GLU A 133 -16.53 -21.63 7.80
C GLU A 133 -15.74 -20.79 6.76
N VAL A 134 -16.44 -20.15 5.82
CA VAL A 134 -15.83 -19.25 4.84
C VAL A 134 -15.16 -18.07 5.53
N GLY A 135 -15.84 -17.45 6.50
CA GLY A 135 -15.28 -16.35 7.28
C GLY A 135 -14.02 -16.76 8.05
N ALA A 136 -14.02 -17.93 8.67
CA ALA A 136 -12.87 -18.47 9.37
C ALA A 136 -11.70 -18.76 8.41
N ALA A 137 -11.97 -19.39 7.26
CA ALA A 137 -10.96 -19.65 6.24
C ALA A 137 -10.34 -18.36 5.68
N LEU A 138 -11.16 -17.34 5.42
CA LEU A 138 -10.70 -16.02 4.97
C LEU A 138 -9.84 -15.32 6.04
N ALA A 139 -10.26 -15.36 7.30
CA ALA A 139 -9.50 -14.79 8.41
C ALA A 139 -8.14 -15.48 8.56
N GLN A 140 -8.10 -16.80 8.46
CA GLN A 140 -6.87 -17.59 8.52
C GLN A 140 -5.94 -17.28 7.33
N GLY A 141 -6.48 -17.28 6.10
CA GLY A 141 -5.73 -16.95 4.89
C GLY A 141 -5.17 -15.52 4.92
N ALA A 142 -6.00 -14.55 5.36
CA ALA A 142 -5.58 -13.16 5.53
C ALA A 142 -4.49 -13.03 6.60
N SER A 143 -4.60 -13.72 7.73
CA SER A 143 -3.57 -13.70 8.78
C SER A 143 -2.23 -14.23 8.27
N ALA A 144 -2.24 -15.30 7.47
CA ALA A 144 -1.03 -15.86 6.88
C ALA A 144 -0.42 -14.94 5.82
N ALA A 145 -1.26 -14.38 4.92
CA ALA A 145 -0.79 -13.53 3.82
C ALA A 145 -0.29 -12.15 4.27
N LEU A 146 -0.89 -11.60 5.34
CA LEU A 146 -0.61 -10.26 5.87
C LEU A 146 0.35 -10.28 7.08
N ALA A 147 0.86 -11.47 7.46
CA ALA A 147 1.88 -11.56 8.49
C ALA A 147 3.12 -10.73 8.07
N PRO A 148 3.75 -9.98 8.99
CA PRO A 148 5.00 -9.28 8.69
C PRO A 148 6.04 -10.30 8.22
N GLN A 149 6.52 -10.16 7.00
CA GLN A 149 7.67 -10.95 6.57
C GLN A 149 8.92 -10.33 7.19
N ALA A 150 9.77 -11.19 7.79
CA ALA A 150 11.10 -10.77 8.23
C ALA A 150 11.84 -10.13 7.06
N ALA A 151 12.36 -8.92 7.26
CA ALA A 151 13.18 -8.24 6.27
C ALA A 151 14.31 -9.20 5.82
N PRO A 152 14.60 -9.33 4.53
CA PRO A 152 15.72 -10.14 4.07
C PRO A 152 16.99 -9.60 4.73
N GLY A 153 17.65 -10.46 5.50
CA GLY A 153 18.84 -10.11 6.27
C GLY A 153 19.86 -9.40 5.38
N ARG A 154 20.34 -8.23 5.80
CA ARG A 154 21.47 -7.56 5.19
C ARG A 154 22.62 -8.57 5.13
N ARG A 155 22.97 -9.04 3.93
CA ARG A 155 24.26 -9.71 3.72
C ARG A 155 25.33 -8.70 4.11
N LYS A 156 26.10 -9.00 5.16
CA LYS A 156 27.33 -8.27 5.45
C LYS A 156 28.24 -8.42 4.23
N PRO A 157 28.82 -7.32 3.73
CA PRO A 157 29.90 -7.44 2.76
C PRO A 157 31.09 -8.15 3.44
N ALA A 158 31.66 -9.08 2.71
CA ALA A 158 32.92 -9.77 3.10
C ALA A 158 34.08 -8.79 3.06
#